data_2e59598f355032394ed026ca3280b158
#
_entry.id   2e59598f355032394ed026ca3280b158
#
_cell.length_a   1.000
_cell.length_b   1.000
_cell.length_c   1.000
_cell.angle_alpha   90.00
_cell.angle_beta   90.00
_cell.angle_gamma   90.00
#
_symmetry.space_group_name_H-M   'P 1'
#
loop_
_entity.id
_entity.type
_entity.pdbx_description
1 polymer ?
#
loop_
_entity_poly.entity_id
_entity_poly.type
_entity_poly.pdbx_seq_one_letter_code
_entity_poly.pdbx_strand_id
1 'polypeptide(L)'
;MPKRAEILPFKTDQGWRVNIPKSMSGDGKRHKKYFDAQPAAERYAAKLRAKYMAGVRGSVLPLTVAVQAQEALRLLEPTGLGLVEAAKIVARQMVSSGASEKLSDRYDRVVKANEEHWSNRYKNDIARIPRWLSKKFFDSPCGTIDRAAIEADLVTDRPLKRSTIEMRTTRVLAVLNYRERHRRSGEIQILTLAEVEAVLSHCRTPQERRVVALLAFAGIRPDAESGEIARLDWEAVGAKEIYISPGVSKTGSDRHIPLTPRLREILADHPASGPVRPVQWRRSWQRIRKSAGLDGQDVLRHSFASHYLAATDEARAKSAMGHTAGSSTLFRHYRRAVTREDGLAYFGLKPSRKG
;
A
#
# COMPACT_ATOMS: atom_id res chain seq x y z
N MET A 1 -16.99 -36.13 -28.46
CA MET A 1 -17.58 -34.91 -29.07
C MET A 1 -19.06 -35.17 -29.32
N PRO A 2 -20.00 -34.31 -28.90
CA PRO A 2 -21.40 -34.48 -29.22
C PRO A 2 -21.59 -34.32 -30.72
N LYS A 3 -22.36 -35.27 -31.34
CA LYS A 3 -22.74 -35.24 -32.76
C LYS A 3 -23.33 -33.87 -33.10
N ARG A 4 -22.79 -33.17 -34.13
CA ARG A 4 -23.38 -31.95 -34.69
C ARG A 4 -24.84 -32.22 -35.05
N ALA A 5 -25.75 -31.47 -34.48
CA ALA A 5 -27.16 -31.56 -34.85
C ALA A 5 -27.32 -30.97 -36.24
N GLU A 6 -27.59 -31.84 -37.20
CA GLU A 6 -27.92 -31.42 -38.55
C GLU A 6 -29.34 -30.83 -38.54
N ILE A 7 -29.44 -29.56 -38.85
CA ILE A 7 -30.71 -28.82 -38.96
C ILE A 7 -31.04 -28.81 -40.44
N LEU A 8 -31.68 -29.87 -40.90
CA LEU A 8 -32.13 -29.98 -42.28
C LEU A 8 -33.66 -30.06 -42.30
N PRO A 9 -34.31 -29.41 -43.27
CA PRO A 9 -35.72 -29.61 -43.50
C PRO A 9 -35.97 -30.99 -44.10
N PHE A 10 -37.05 -31.66 -43.74
CA PHE A 10 -37.49 -32.91 -44.32
C PHE A 10 -39.00 -32.91 -44.57
N LYS A 11 -39.42 -33.62 -45.62
CA LYS A 11 -40.81 -33.70 -46.07
C LYS A 11 -41.61 -34.60 -45.12
N THR A 12 -42.82 -34.19 -44.79
CA THR A 12 -43.78 -34.92 -43.97
C THR A 12 -45.12 -34.83 -44.63
N ASP A 13 -46.12 -35.64 -44.18
CA ASP A 13 -47.48 -35.61 -44.69
C ASP A 13 -48.18 -34.24 -44.51
N GLN A 14 -47.62 -33.37 -43.58
CA GLN A 14 -48.14 -32.05 -43.29
C GLN A 14 -47.27 -30.95 -43.89
N GLY A 15 -46.50 -31.24 -44.94
CA GLY A 15 -45.53 -30.24 -45.53
C GLY A 15 -44.10 -30.48 -45.13
N TRP A 16 -43.34 -29.41 -45.05
CA TRP A 16 -41.92 -29.45 -44.74
C TRP A 16 -41.69 -29.12 -43.25
N ARG A 17 -40.88 -29.94 -42.56
CA ARG A 17 -40.63 -29.80 -41.13
C ARG A 17 -39.15 -29.51 -40.84
N VAL A 18 -38.88 -28.56 -39.96
CA VAL A 18 -37.54 -28.32 -39.37
C VAL A 18 -37.60 -28.64 -37.87
N ASN A 19 -36.74 -29.55 -37.43
CA ASN A 19 -36.57 -29.83 -36.00
C ASN A 19 -35.61 -28.85 -35.37
N ILE A 20 -36.03 -28.18 -34.31
CA ILE A 20 -35.23 -27.27 -33.52
C ILE A 20 -34.69 -28.05 -32.32
N PRO A 21 -33.37 -28.27 -32.21
CA PRO A 21 -32.77 -28.98 -31.08
C PRO A 21 -32.97 -28.23 -29.76
N LYS A 22 -33.02 -28.99 -28.67
CA LYS A 22 -33.09 -28.44 -27.30
C LYS A 22 -32.05 -27.34 -27.01
N SER A 23 -30.85 -27.49 -27.58
CA SER A 23 -29.75 -26.52 -27.41
C SER A 23 -29.93 -25.18 -28.16
N MET A 24 -30.98 -25.08 -28.99
CA MET A 24 -31.24 -23.93 -29.86
C MET A 24 -32.62 -23.31 -29.63
N SER A 25 -33.42 -23.87 -28.73
CA SER A 25 -34.71 -23.32 -28.31
C SER A 25 -34.58 -22.45 -27.09
N GLY A 26 -35.34 -21.38 -27.01
CA GLY A 26 -35.30 -20.41 -25.88
C GLY A 26 -35.81 -20.99 -24.55
N ASP A 27 -36.60 -22.06 -24.59
CA ASP A 27 -37.22 -22.73 -23.43
C ASP A 27 -36.53 -24.07 -23.05
N GLY A 28 -35.45 -24.42 -23.74
CA GLY A 28 -34.69 -25.64 -23.49
C GLY A 28 -35.44 -26.94 -23.90
N LYS A 29 -36.54 -26.86 -24.67
CA LYS A 29 -37.27 -27.99 -25.16
C LYS A 29 -37.03 -28.17 -26.66
N ARG A 30 -37.30 -29.40 -27.18
CA ARG A 30 -37.27 -29.63 -28.63
C ARG A 30 -38.56 -29.10 -29.25
N HIS A 31 -38.42 -28.31 -30.32
CA HIS A 31 -39.56 -27.83 -31.11
C HIS A 31 -39.53 -28.34 -32.53
N LYS A 32 -40.71 -28.40 -33.15
CA LYS A 32 -40.90 -28.72 -34.54
C LYS A 32 -41.59 -27.53 -35.19
N LYS A 33 -41.08 -27.06 -36.34
CA LYS A 33 -41.72 -26.00 -37.12
C LYS A 33 -42.04 -26.52 -38.50
N TYR A 34 -43.29 -26.33 -38.94
CA TYR A 34 -43.80 -26.78 -40.23
C TYR A 34 -43.89 -25.61 -41.21
N PHE A 35 -43.75 -25.94 -42.50
CA PHE A 35 -43.77 -25.01 -43.61
C PHE A 35 -44.46 -25.67 -44.81
N ASP A 36 -45.26 -24.93 -45.55
CA ASP A 36 -45.98 -25.42 -46.73
C ASP A 36 -45.05 -25.66 -47.93
N ALA A 37 -43.94 -24.91 -48.03
CA ALA A 37 -43.00 -24.99 -49.14
C ALA A 37 -41.56 -25.26 -48.68
N GLN A 38 -40.84 -26.10 -49.46
CA GLN A 38 -39.45 -26.45 -49.22
C GLN A 38 -38.52 -25.22 -49.13
N PRO A 39 -38.59 -24.21 -50.01
CA PRO A 39 -37.69 -23.05 -49.96
C PRO A 39 -37.85 -22.22 -48.66
N ALA A 40 -39.06 -22.22 -48.08
CA ALA A 40 -39.31 -21.54 -46.80
C ALA A 40 -38.67 -22.32 -45.64
N ALA A 41 -38.76 -23.61 -45.61
CA ALA A 41 -38.12 -24.49 -44.62
C ALA A 41 -36.59 -24.42 -44.69
N GLU A 42 -36.01 -24.38 -45.90
CA GLU A 42 -34.58 -24.26 -46.14
C GLU A 42 -34.01 -22.90 -45.67
N ARG A 43 -34.67 -21.79 -45.99
CA ARG A 43 -34.32 -20.45 -45.53
C ARG A 43 -34.35 -20.39 -44.01
N TYR A 44 -35.36 -20.98 -43.39
CA TYR A 44 -35.46 -21.01 -41.93
C TYR A 44 -34.35 -21.87 -41.30
N ALA A 45 -34.08 -23.06 -41.85
CA ALA A 45 -33.01 -23.93 -41.40
C ALA A 45 -31.62 -23.28 -41.57
N ALA A 46 -31.39 -22.56 -42.68
CA ALA A 46 -30.16 -21.81 -42.93
C ALA A 46 -29.97 -20.65 -41.93
N LYS A 47 -31.04 -19.89 -41.67
CA LYS A 47 -31.04 -18.82 -40.67
C LYS A 47 -30.75 -19.36 -39.26
N LEU A 48 -31.31 -20.51 -38.91
CA LEU A 48 -31.10 -21.13 -37.63
C LEU A 48 -29.67 -21.67 -37.48
N ARG A 49 -29.11 -22.29 -38.55
CA ARG A 49 -27.70 -22.72 -38.59
C ARG A 49 -26.73 -21.55 -38.48
N ALA A 50 -26.98 -20.46 -39.23
CA ALA A 50 -26.14 -19.25 -39.15
C ALA A 50 -26.12 -18.66 -37.75
N LYS A 51 -27.28 -18.61 -37.09
CA LYS A 51 -27.41 -18.15 -35.70
C LYS A 51 -26.65 -19.06 -34.72
N TYR A 52 -26.64 -20.36 -34.96
CA TYR A 52 -25.88 -21.32 -34.15
C TYR A 52 -24.37 -21.24 -34.38
N MET A 53 -23.94 -21.11 -35.65
CA MET A 53 -22.53 -20.97 -36.02
C MET A 53 -21.93 -19.66 -35.53
N ALA A 54 -22.74 -18.58 -35.46
CA ALA A 54 -22.32 -17.31 -34.88
C ALA A 54 -22.17 -17.36 -33.35
N GLY A 55 -22.32 -18.53 -32.71
CA GLY A 55 -22.21 -18.68 -31.27
C GLY A 55 -23.38 -18.11 -30.46
N VAL A 56 -24.42 -17.62 -31.15
CA VAL A 56 -25.69 -17.22 -30.55
C VAL A 56 -26.49 -18.47 -30.27
N ARG A 57 -26.07 -19.27 -29.29
CA ARG A 57 -26.96 -20.25 -28.69
C ARG A 57 -28.14 -19.48 -28.10
N GLY A 58 -29.33 -19.83 -28.44
CA GLY A 58 -30.52 -19.40 -27.71
C GLY A 58 -30.55 -20.08 -26.34
N SER A 59 -29.49 -20.01 -25.60
CA SER A 59 -29.45 -20.39 -24.20
C SER A 59 -30.14 -19.25 -23.45
N VAL A 60 -31.20 -19.63 -22.76
CA VAL A 60 -31.72 -18.74 -21.71
C VAL A 60 -30.64 -18.62 -20.66
N LEU A 61 -29.82 -17.58 -20.81
CA LEU A 61 -28.97 -17.19 -19.70
C LEU A 61 -29.88 -16.87 -18.52
N PRO A 62 -29.60 -17.36 -17.31
CA PRO A 62 -30.35 -16.93 -16.15
C PRO A 62 -30.42 -15.39 -16.17
N LEU A 63 -31.56 -14.83 -15.81
CA LEU A 63 -31.80 -13.38 -15.88
C LEU A 63 -30.67 -12.60 -15.21
N THR A 64 -30.18 -13.11 -14.09
CA THR A 64 -29.02 -12.54 -13.33
C THR A 64 -27.75 -12.46 -14.19
N VAL A 65 -27.46 -13.49 -14.99
CA VAL A 65 -26.27 -13.52 -15.87
C VAL A 65 -26.45 -12.58 -17.07
N ALA A 66 -27.68 -12.51 -17.61
CA ALA A 66 -27.99 -11.59 -18.72
C ALA A 66 -27.85 -10.12 -18.28
N VAL A 67 -28.35 -9.78 -17.10
CA VAL A 67 -28.22 -8.43 -16.51
C VAL A 67 -26.74 -8.09 -16.25
N GLN A 68 -25.96 -9.00 -15.69
CA GLN A 68 -24.52 -8.80 -15.47
C GLN A 68 -23.76 -8.63 -16.79
N ALA A 69 -24.12 -9.40 -17.82
CA ALA A 69 -23.49 -9.27 -19.14
C ALA A 69 -23.79 -7.92 -19.80
N GLN A 70 -25.03 -7.42 -19.67
CA GLN A 70 -25.40 -6.07 -20.17
C GLN A 70 -24.66 -4.97 -19.44
N GLU A 71 -24.57 -5.02 -18.11
CA GLU A 71 -23.85 -4.04 -17.33
C GLU A 71 -22.35 -4.08 -17.65
N ALA A 72 -21.76 -5.27 -17.79
CA ALA A 72 -20.35 -5.41 -18.18
C ALA A 72 -20.09 -4.81 -19.58
N LEU A 73 -21.00 -5.01 -20.55
CA LEU A 73 -20.89 -4.39 -21.88
C LEU A 73 -20.95 -2.87 -21.81
N ARG A 74 -21.85 -2.32 -20.99
CA ARG A 74 -21.97 -0.88 -20.78
C ARG A 74 -20.71 -0.27 -20.18
N LEU A 75 -20.09 -0.95 -19.18
CA LEU A 75 -18.84 -0.53 -18.58
C LEU A 75 -17.65 -0.59 -19.54
N LEU A 76 -17.68 -1.52 -20.50
CA LEU A 76 -16.62 -1.71 -21.48
C LEU A 76 -16.76 -0.80 -22.73
N GLU A 77 -17.95 -0.25 -22.98
CA GLU A 77 -18.24 0.57 -24.15
C GLU A 77 -17.20 1.69 -24.39
N PRO A 78 -16.78 2.48 -23.36
CA PRO A 78 -15.76 3.52 -23.54
C PRO A 78 -14.37 2.99 -23.92
N THR A 79 -14.10 1.70 -23.69
CA THR A 79 -12.80 1.08 -23.95
C THR A 79 -12.70 0.43 -25.33
N GLY A 80 -13.81 0.22 -26.00
CA GLY A 80 -13.89 -0.52 -27.25
C GLY A 80 -13.61 -2.03 -27.14
N LEU A 81 -13.48 -2.57 -25.93
CA LEU A 81 -13.18 -3.98 -25.68
C LEU A 81 -14.45 -4.83 -25.64
N GLY A 82 -14.40 -6.02 -26.25
CA GLY A 82 -15.41 -7.04 -26.07
C GLY A 82 -15.28 -7.77 -24.72
N LEU A 83 -16.40 -8.35 -24.22
CA LEU A 83 -16.41 -9.11 -22.94
C LEU A 83 -15.33 -10.19 -22.85
N VAL A 84 -15.08 -10.92 -23.95
CA VAL A 84 -14.09 -12.00 -23.99
C VAL A 84 -12.66 -11.44 -23.89
N GLU A 85 -12.38 -10.32 -24.55
CA GLU A 85 -11.06 -9.66 -24.49
C GLU A 85 -10.81 -9.08 -23.11
N ALA A 86 -11.79 -8.39 -22.54
CA ALA A 86 -11.72 -7.89 -21.18
C ALA A 86 -11.48 -9.02 -20.18
N ALA A 87 -12.22 -10.12 -20.28
CA ALA A 87 -12.03 -11.30 -19.43
C ALA A 87 -10.63 -11.89 -19.56
N LYS A 88 -10.06 -11.97 -20.77
CA LYS A 88 -8.68 -12.45 -20.99
C LYS A 88 -7.62 -11.52 -20.36
N ILE A 89 -7.82 -10.21 -20.46
CA ILE A 89 -6.91 -9.21 -19.86
C ILE A 89 -6.95 -9.35 -18.34
N VAL A 90 -8.15 -9.35 -17.75
CA VAL A 90 -8.36 -9.50 -16.30
C VAL A 90 -7.77 -10.82 -15.81
N ALA A 91 -8.05 -11.95 -16.49
CA ALA A 91 -7.52 -13.26 -16.11
C ALA A 91 -5.98 -13.29 -16.11
N ARG A 92 -5.34 -12.73 -17.14
CA ARG A 92 -3.87 -12.61 -17.21
C ARG A 92 -3.32 -11.75 -16.08
N GLN A 93 -3.93 -10.61 -15.81
CA GLN A 93 -3.52 -9.71 -14.77
C GLN A 93 -3.71 -10.33 -13.37
N MET A 94 -4.80 -11.04 -13.13
CA MET A 94 -5.03 -11.75 -11.88
C MET A 94 -4.00 -12.86 -11.63
N VAL A 95 -3.65 -13.63 -12.65
CA VAL A 95 -2.62 -14.68 -12.54
C VAL A 95 -1.24 -14.08 -12.29
N SER A 96 -0.84 -13.07 -13.07
CA SER A 96 0.50 -12.46 -12.96
C SER A 96 0.71 -11.67 -11.67
N SER A 97 -0.35 -11.13 -11.09
CA SER A 97 -0.29 -10.34 -9.84
C SER A 97 -0.55 -11.17 -8.57
N GLY A 98 -0.82 -12.47 -8.68
CA GLY A 98 -1.29 -13.30 -7.57
C GLY A 98 -2.68 -12.89 -7.06
N ALA A 99 -3.44 -12.14 -7.86
CA ALA A 99 -4.77 -11.66 -7.50
C ALA A 99 -5.83 -12.77 -7.46
N SER A 100 -5.55 -13.94 -8.07
CA SER A 100 -6.35 -15.15 -8.00
C SER A 100 -6.17 -15.93 -6.70
N GLU A 101 -5.10 -15.66 -5.93
CA GLU A 101 -4.87 -16.24 -4.60
C GLU A 101 -5.99 -15.83 -3.65
N LYS A 102 -6.53 -16.76 -2.85
CA LYS A 102 -7.51 -16.43 -1.82
C LYS A 102 -6.90 -15.60 -0.71
N LEU A 103 -7.69 -14.73 -0.08
CA LEU A 103 -7.22 -13.96 1.06
C LEU A 103 -6.80 -14.88 2.23
N SER A 104 -7.47 -16.00 2.45
CA SER A 104 -7.10 -17.03 3.43
C SER A 104 -5.70 -17.60 3.18
N ASP A 105 -5.40 -18.01 1.94
CA ASP A 105 -4.10 -18.57 1.59
C ASP A 105 -2.98 -17.53 1.72
N ARG A 106 -3.26 -16.30 1.27
CA ARG A 106 -2.34 -15.17 1.42
C ARG A 106 -2.09 -14.84 2.89
N TYR A 107 -3.13 -14.86 3.71
CA TYR A 107 -3.03 -14.62 5.15
C TYR A 107 -2.08 -15.63 5.79
N ASP A 108 -2.28 -16.94 5.55
CA ASP A 108 -1.45 -17.99 6.12
C ASP A 108 0.02 -17.84 5.70
N ARG A 109 0.26 -17.57 4.42
CA ARG A 109 1.61 -17.32 3.88
C ARG A 109 2.27 -16.09 4.52
N VAL A 110 1.55 -14.99 4.68
CA VAL A 110 2.05 -13.75 5.27
C VAL A 110 2.35 -13.93 6.76
N VAL A 111 1.48 -14.62 7.50
CA VAL A 111 1.70 -14.94 8.92
C VAL A 111 2.96 -15.78 9.07
N LYS A 112 3.04 -16.91 8.35
CA LYS A 112 4.21 -17.81 8.40
C LYS A 112 5.53 -17.10 8.10
N ALA A 113 5.53 -16.19 7.12
CA ALA A 113 6.75 -15.45 6.72
C ALA A 113 7.19 -14.36 7.72
N ASN A 114 6.33 -13.94 8.64
CA ASN A 114 6.60 -12.76 9.47
C ASN A 114 6.37 -12.96 10.97
N GLU A 115 5.83 -14.09 11.40
CA GLU A 115 5.43 -14.32 12.79
C GLU A 115 6.56 -14.04 13.79
N GLU A 116 7.78 -14.43 13.49
CA GLU A 116 8.93 -14.18 14.35
C GLU A 116 9.35 -12.72 14.45
N HIS A 117 8.96 -11.90 13.45
CA HIS A 117 9.42 -10.51 13.31
C HIS A 117 8.43 -9.47 13.82
N TRP A 118 7.19 -9.86 14.06
CA TRP A 118 6.16 -8.94 14.51
C TRP A 118 6.17 -8.75 16.03
N SER A 119 5.80 -7.54 16.47
CA SER A 119 5.53 -7.31 17.89
C SER A 119 4.32 -8.13 18.34
N ASN A 120 4.28 -8.54 19.61
CA ASN A 120 3.17 -9.32 20.18
C ASN A 120 1.80 -8.64 19.96
N ARG A 121 1.74 -7.31 20.07
CA ARG A 121 0.52 -6.54 19.81
C ARG A 121 0.07 -6.68 18.35
N TYR A 122 1.01 -6.56 17.40
CA TYR A 122 0.69 -6.69 15.99
C TYR A 122 0.29 -8.12 15.61
N LYS A 123 0.97 -9.15 16.14
CA LYS A 123 0.58 -10.56 15.99
C LYS A 123 -0.86 -10.79 16.44
N ASN A 124 -1.21 -10.29 17.62
CA ASN A 124 -2.57 -10.41 18.17
C ASN A 124 -3.63 -9.71 17.29
N ASP A 125 -3.30 -8.57 16.68
CA ASP A 125 -4.21 -7.89 15.75
C ASP A 125 -4.40 -8.72 14.48
N ILE A 126 -3.32 -9.20 13.88
CA ILE A 126 -3.36 -10.01 12.65
C ILE A 126 -4.09 -11.34 12.90
N ALA A 127 -3.83 -12.02 14.00
CA ALA A 127 -4.49 -13.29 14.38
C ALA A 127 -6.01 -13.18 14.52
N ARG A 128 -6.56 -11.96 14.63
CA ARG A 128 -8.00 -11.72 14.71
C ARG A 128 -8.67 -11.51 13.36
N ILE A 129 -7.92 -11.33 12.28
CA ILE A 129 -8.49 -11.06 10.92
C ILE A 129 -9.52 -12.13 10.52
N PRO A 130 -9.27 -13.45 10.65
CA PRO A 130 -10.25 -14.46 10.29
C PRO A 130 -11.57 -14.38 11.06
N ARG A 131 -11.57 -13.74 12.25
CA ARG A 131 -12.77 -13.53 13.07
C ARG A 131 -13.47 -12.20 12.78
N TRP A 132 -12.83 -11.29 12.08
CA TRP A 132 -13.40 -10.00 11.73
C TRP A 132 -14.18 -10.05 10.44
N LEU A 133 -13.81 -10.94 9.53
CA LEU A 133 -14.37 -11.09 8.18
C LEU A 133 -15.33 -12.28 8.13
N SER A 134 -16.33 -12.18 7.28
CA SER A 134 -17.17 -13.34 6.97
C SER A 134 -16.33 -14.42 6.28
N LYS A 135 -16.69 -15.70 6.50
CA LYS A 135 -15.97 -16.83 5.88
C LYS A 135 -15.95 -16.72 4.36
N LYS A 136 -17.07 -16.33 3.76
CA LYS A 136 -17.18 -16.12 2.30
C LYS A 136 -16.21 -15.07 1.81
N PHE A 137 -16.08 -13.95 2.53
CA PHE A 137 -15.18 -12.87 2.18
C PHE A 137 -13.71 -13.28 2.36
N PHE A 138 -13.39 -13.96 3.45
CA PHE A 138 -12.04 -14.45 3.73
C PHE A 138 -11.55 -15.49 2.72
N ASP A 139 -12.46 -16.24 2.08
CA ASP A 139 -12.16 -17.19 0.99
C ASP A 139 -12.23 -16.56 -0.42
N SER A 140 -12.43 -15.24 -0.52
CA SER A 140 -12.51 -14.55 -1.81
C SER A 140 -11.10 -14.31 -2.42
N PRO A 141 -11.01 -14.26 -3.77
CA PRO A 141 -9.76 -13.92 -4.46
C PRO A 141 -9.27 -12.51 -4.11
N CYS A 142 -8.00 -12.37 -3.81
CA CYS A 142 -7.41 -11.07 -3.41
C CYS A 142 -7.65 -9.94 -4.43
N GLY A 143 -7.70 -10.26 -5.72
CA GLY A 143 -7.95 -9.27 -6.77
C GLY A 143 -9.36 -8.70 -6.83
N THR A 144 -10.30 -9.29 -6.10
CA THR A 144 -11.69 -8.81 -6.02
C THR A 144 -11.95 -7.98 -4.75
N ILE A 145 -10.93 -7.83 -3.90
CA ILE A 145 -11.05 -7.18 -2.60
C ILE A 145 -10.45 -5.78 -2.67
N ASP A 146 -11.28 -4.78 -2.50
CA ASP A 146 -10.87 -3.39 -2.31
C ASP A 146 -11.21 -2.90 -0.89
N ARG A 147 -10.86 -1.65 -0.60
CA ARG A 147 -11.12 -1.03 0.70
C ARG A 147 -12.61 -1.00 1.04
N ALA A 148 -13.45 -0.66 0.08
CA ALA A 148 -14.89 -0.51 0.29
C ALA A 148 -15.54 -1.87 0.60
N ALA A 149 -15.10 -2.92 -0.10
CA ALA A 149 -15.55 -4.30 0.15
C ALA A 149 -15.17 -4.78 1.55
N ILE A 150 -13.95 -4.47 2.03
CA ILE A 150 -13.52 -4.79 3.39
C ILE A 150 -14.40 -4.08 4.42
N GLU A 151 -14.58 -2.77 4.26
CA GLU A 151 -15.37 -1.96 5.20
C GLU A 151 -16.83 -2.44 5.25
N ALA A 152 -17.42 -2.81 4.11
CA ALA A 152 -18.77 -3.37 4.02
C ALA A 152 -18.88 -4.71 4.77
N ASP A 153 -17.94 -5.64 4.57
CA ASP A 153 -17.97 -6.95 5.25
C ASP A 153 -17.78 -6.80 6.76
N LEU A 154 -16.91 -5.89 7.21
CA LEU A 154 -16.66 -5.64 8.64
C LEU A 154 -17.87 -5.15 9.43
N VAL A 155 -18.84 -4.49 8.79
CA VAL A 155 -20.04 -3.93 9.45
C VAL A 155 -21.30 -4.75 9.25
N THR A 156 -21.22 -5.86 8.49
CA THR A 156 -22.37 -6.68 8.13
C THR A 156 -23.11 -7.22 9.36
N ASP A 157 -22.38 -7.72 10.36
CA ASP A 157 -23.00 -8.39 11.51
C ASP A 157 -23.26 -7.47 12.69
N ARG A 158 -22.60 -6.29 12.78
CA ARG A 158 -22.74 -5.36 13.90
C ARG A 158 -22.16 -3.98 13.60
N PRO A 159 -22.75 -2.91 14.16
CA PRO A 159 -22.16 -1.58 14.06
C PRO A 159 -20.83 -1.50 14.80
N LEU A 160 -19.82 -0.91 14.17
CA LEU A 160 -18.49 -0.68 14.72
C LEU A 160 -18.20 0.83 14.75
N LYS A 161 -17.39 1.26 15.71
CA LYS A 161 -16.84 2.63 15.72
C LYS A 161 -15.94 2.83 14.49
N ARG A 162 -15.98 4.02 13.88
CA ARG A 162 -15.18 4.36 12.68
C ARG A 162 -13.69 4.05 12.86
N SER A 163 -13.11 4.41 13.99
CA SER A 163 -11.69 4.11 14.29
C SER A 163 -11.39 2.60 14.33
N THR A 164 -12.36 1.77 14.75
CA THR A 164 -12.22 0.31 14.73
C THR A 164 -12.27 -0.23 13.31
N ILE A 165 -13.17 0.29 12.46
CA ILE A 165 -13.26 -0.07 11.05
C ILE A 165 -11.93 0.28 10.35
N GLU A 166 -11.45 1.52 10.51
CA GLU A 166 -10.17 1.97 9.92
C GLU A 166 -8.98 1.11 10.36
N MET A 167 -8.88 0.79 11.64
CA MET A 167 -7.81 -0.07 12.16
C MET A 167 -7.88 -1.47 11.54
N ARG A 168 -9.06 -2.12 11.53
CA ARG A 168 -9.24 -3.46 10.96
C ARG A 168 -8.99 -3.47 9.47
N THR A 169 -9.55 -2.53 8.71
CA THR A 169 -9.30 -2.35 7.27
C THR A 169 -7.81 -2.21 6.98
N THR A 170 -7.10 -1.40 7.76
CA THR A 170 -5.65 -1.24 7.62
C THR A 170 -4.88 -2.56 7.82
N ARG A 171 -5.31 -3.41 8.76
CA ARG A 171 -4.69 -4.73 8.99
C ARG A 171 -4.95 -5.69 7.83
N VAL A 172 -6.18 -5.73 7.32
CA VAL A 172 -6.53 -6.56 6.16
C VAL A 172 -5.77 -6.10 4.91
N LEU A 173 -5.72 -4.79 4.65
CA LEU A 173 -4.94 -4.23 3.54
C LEU A 173 -3.43 -4.50 3.67
N ALA A 174 -2.90 -4.58 4.89
CA ALA A 174 -1.50 -4.94 5.10
C ALA A 174 -1.21 -6.38 4.67
N VAL A 175 -2.15 -7.31 4.86
CA VAL A 175 -2.06 -8.69 4.36
C VAL A 175 -2.24 -8.73 2.84
N LEU A 176 -3.27 -8.05 2.30
CA LEU A 176 -3.54 -7.98 0.86
C LEU A 176 -2.36 -7.43 0.05
N ASN A 177 -1.78 -6.35 0.53
CA ASN A 177 -0.69 -5.63 -0.15
C ASN A 177 0.70 -6.11 0.29
N TYR A 178 0.75 -7.23 1.01
CA TYR A 178 2.03 -7.78 1.43
C TYR A 178 2.87 -8.14 0.20
N ARG A 179 4.03 -7.52 0.12
CA ARG A 179 5.09 -7.90 -0.82
C ARG A 179 6.23 -8.45 0.03
N GLU A 180 6.75 -9.60 -0.33
CA GLU A 180 8.00 -10.09 0.25
C GLU A 180 9.07 -9.01 0.00
N ARG A 181 9.28 -8.21 1.01
CA ARG A 181 10.46 -7.35 1.04
C ARG A 181 11.58 -8.28 1.48
N HIS A 182 12.57 -8.47 0.65
CA HIS A 182 13.86 -8.88 1.15
C HIS A 182 14.25 -7.83 2.20
N ARG A 183 13.92 -8.11 3.45
CA ARG A 183 14.44 -7.32 4.56
C ARG A 183 15.94 -7.53 4.50
N ARG A 184 16.64 -6.51 4.07
CA ARG A 184 18.03 -6.37 4.47
C ARG A 184 17.97 -6.36 6.00
N SER A 185 18.37 -7.44 6.64
CA SER A 185 18.74 -7.51 8.06
C SER A 185 20.07 -6.77 8.18
N GLY A 186 20.04 -5.47 7.85
CA GLY A 186 21.18 -4.59 7.99
C GLY A 186 21.15 -4.01 9.39
N GLU A 187 22.28 -4.03 10.06
CA GLU A 187 22.51 -3.17 11.20
C GLU A 187 22.08 -1.75 10.85
N ILE A 188 21.40 -1.09 11.80
CA ILE A 188 20.98 0.30 11.60
C ILE A 188 22.25 1.12 11.40
N GLN A 189 22.39 1.73 10.23
CA GLN A 189 23.52 2.61 9.92
C GLN A 189 23.49 3.80 10.88
N ILE A 190 24.58 3.97 11.64
CA ILE A 190 24.80 5.10 12.55
C ILE A 190 26.07 5.77 12.07
N LEU A 191 25.94 7.03 11.68
CA LEU A 191 27.04 7.80 11.13
C LEU A 191 27.87 8.43 12.25
N THR A 192 29.19 8.38 12.09
CA THR A 192 30.14 9.17 12.87
C THR A 192 30.03 10.67 12.51
N LEU A 193 30.63 11.52 13.30
CA LEU A 193 30.70 12.97 12.98
C LEU A 193 31.32 13.22 11.62
N ALA A 194 32.43 12.57 11.30
CA ALA A 194 33.12 12.73 10.01
C ALA A 194 32.23 12.32 8.82
N GLU A 195 31.47 11.23 8.96
CA GLU A 195 30.52 10.82 7.92
C GLU A 195 29.36 11.81 7.76
N VAL A 196 28.85 12.40 8.86
CA VAL A 196 27.85 13.49 8.78
C VAL A 196 28.40 14.71 8.09
N GLU A 197 29.65 15.10 8.37
CA GLU A 197 30.33 16.19 7.69
C GLU A 197 30.48 15.90 6.17
N ALA A 198 30.79 14.68 5.82
CA ALA A 198 30.78 14.23 4.42
C ALA A 198 29.39 14.34 3.79
N VAL A 199 28.31 13.98 4.50
CA VAL A 199 26.93 14.20 4.02
C VAL A 199 26.65 15.67 3.78
N LEU A 200 27.06 16.55 4.72
CA LEU A 200 26.88 17.99 4.61
C LEU A 200 27.64 18.58 3.42
N SER A 201 28.78 18.01 3.00
CA SER A 201 29.54 18.46 1.82
C SER A 201 28.81 18.19 0.49
N HIS A 202 27.86 17.27 0.46
CA HIS A 202 27.01 17.01 -0.71
C HIS A 202 25.84 17.99 -0.86
N CYS A 203 25.63 18.90 0.10
CA CYS A 203 24.63 19.96 0.01
C CYS A 203 25.09 21.04 -0.97
N ARG A 204 24.21 21.44 -1.88
CA ARG A 204 24.53 22.45 -2.91
C ARG A 204 24.14 23.86 -2.50
N THR A 205 23.25 24.00 -1.53
CA THR A 205 22.78 25.31 -1.06
C THR A 205 22.88 25.42 0.46
N PRO A 206 23.01 26.63 1.01
CA PRO A 206 22.95 26.83 2.46
C PRO A 206 21.67 26.29 3.08
N GLN A 207 20.55 26.39 2.40
CA GLN A 207 19.27 25.86 2.89
C GLN A 207 19.29 24.33 2.97
N GLU A 208 19.79 23.60 1.95
CA GLU A 208 19.98 22.16 2.02
C GLU A 208 20.86 21.76 3.20
N ARG A 209 21.97 22.50 3.41
CA ARG A 209 22.91 22.25 4.51
C ARG A 209 22.25 22.41 5.88
N ARG A 210 21.46 23.49 6.08
CA ARG A 210 20.71 23.70 7.33
C ARG A 210 19.68 22.59 7.57
N VAL A 211 18.96 22.17 6.53
CA VAL A 211 18.00 21.06 6.66
C VAL A 211 18.69 19.75 7.04
N VAL A 212 19.78 19.39 6.35
CA VAL A 212 20.56 18.18 6.70
C VAL A 212 21.10 18.26 8.11
N ALA A 213 21.54 19.43 8.56
CA ALA A 213 21.99 19.65 9.94
C ALA A 213 20.84 19.43 10.95
N LEU A 214 19.63 19.91 10.68
CA LEU A 214 18.46 19.64 11.51
C LEU A 214 18.14 18.13 11.60
N LEU A 215 18.28 17.39 10.50
CA LEU A 215 18.10 15.95 10.51
C LEU A 215 19.16 15.25 11.36
N ALA A 216 20.43 15.66 11.23
CA ALA A 216 21.57 15.03 11.89
C ALA A 216 21.71 15.43 13.37
N PHE A 217 21.50 16.69 13.72
CA PHE A 217 21.81 17.23 15.05
C PHE A 217 20.59 17.61 15.89
N ALA A 218 19.36 17.54 15.32
CA ALA A 218 18.11 17.68 16.03
C ALA A 218 17.16 16.48 15.83
N GLY A 219 17.53 15.52 15.00
CA GLY A 219 16.76 14.31 14.78
C GLY A 219 15.37 14.55 14.17
N ILE A 220 15.18 15.62 13.40
CA ILE A 220 13.94 15.92 12.69
C ILE A 220 13.64 14.83 11.66
N ARG A 221 12.36 14.46 11.49
CA ARG A 221 11.97 13.43 10.51
C ARG A 221 12.07 13.96 9.09
N PRO A 222 12.80 13.25 8.18
CA PRO A 222 13.20 13.75 6.87
C PRO A 222 12.13 13.68 5.79
N ASP A 223 11.02 12.96 5.99
CA ASP A 223 10.02 12.75 4.95
C ASP A 223 9.45 14.06 4.42
N ALA A 224 9.49 14.23 3.09
CA ALA A 224 9.15 15.48 2.42
C ALA A 224 7.64 15.81 2.41
N GLU A 225 6.78 14.85 2.70
CA GLU A 225 5.32 14.98 2.64
C GLU A 225 4.68 14.85 4.02
N SER A 226 5.07 13.84 4.78
CA SER A 226 4.47 13.48 6.07
C SER A 226 5.41 13.70 7.27
N GLY A 227 6.69 13.98 7.02
CA GLY A 227 7.70 14.23 8.05
C GLY A 227 7.56 15.60 8.72
N GLU A 228 8.27 15.77 9.81
CA GLU A 228 8.30 17.03 10.53
C GLU A 228 8.92 18.16 9.68
N ILE A 229 9.94 17.84 8.90
CA ILE A 229 10.58 18.79 7.99
C ILE A 229 9.63 19.38 6.96
N ALA A 230 8.55 18.69 6.63
CA ALA A 230 7.55 19.17 5.68
C ALA A 230 6.69 20.32 6.22
N ARG A 231 6.58 20.40 7.54
CA ARG A 231 5.67 21.31 8.26
C ARG A 231 6.38 22.26 9.21
N LEU A 232 7.70 22.16 9.31
CA LEU A 232 8.50 22.99 10.21
C LEU A 232 8.80 24.34 9.56
N ASP A 233 8.57 25.41 10.28
CA ASP A 233 8.92 26.77 9.91
C ASP A 233 10.12 27.26 10.74
N TRP A 234 10.88 28.24 10.21
CA TRP A 234 12.06 28.80 10.88
C TRP A 234 11.72 29.48 12.20
N GLU A 235 10.51 30.00 12.36
CA GLU A 235 10.05 30.60 13.64
C GLU A 235 10.05 29.60 14.80
N ALA A 236 10.02 28.29 14.51
CA ALA A 236 10.15 27.25 15.52
C ALA A 236 11.59 27.07 16.05
N VAL A 237 12.58 27.67 15.39
CA VAL A 237 14.00 27.61 15.75
C VAL A 237 14.35 28.82 16.59
N GLY A 238 14.23 28.69 17.92
CA GLY A 238 14.58 29.74 18.88
C GLY A 238 16.07 29.80 19.16
N ALA A 239 16.50 30.74 20.02
CA ALA A 239 17.90 30.93 20.36
C ALA A 239 18.54 29.78 21.15
N LYS A 240 17.75 29.01 21.89
CA LYS A 240 18.23 27.91 22.75
C LYS A 240 17.74 26.54 22.37
N GLU A 241 16.60 26.47 21.70
CA GLU A 241 15.89 25.21 21.40
C GLU A 241 15.01 25.33 20.16
N ILE A 242 14.64 24.20 19.61
CA ILE A 242 13.66 24.05 18.53
C ILE A 242 12.37 23.55 19.15
N TYR A 243 11.26 24.23 18.92
CA TYR A 243 9.93 23.80 19.35
C TYR A 243 9.22 23.03 18.25
N ILE A 244 8.92 21.77 18.49
CA ILE A 244 8.10 20.94 17.59
C ILE A 244 6.69 20.93 18.15
N SER A 245 5.77 21.67 17.52
CA SER A 245 4.38 21.73 17.92
C SER A 245 3.61 20.43 17.63
N PRO A 246 2.43 20.20 18.25
CA PRO A 246 1.59 19.04 17.94
C PRO A 246 1.20 18.93 16.47
N GLY A 247 1.01 20.04 15.76
CA GLY A 247 0.69 20.09 14.33
C GLY A 247 1.86 19.67 13.43
N VAL A 248 3.10 19.86 13.87
CA VAL A 248 4.32 19.43 13.17
C VAL A 248 4.67 17.99 13.52
N SER A 249 4.45 17.58 14.77
CA SER A 249 4.77 16.25 15.26
C SER A 249 3.94 15.17 14.58
N LYS A 250 4.57 14.03 14.26
CA LYS A 250 3.86 12.84 13.73
C LYS A 250 2.92 12.20 14.77
N THR A 251 3.25 12.34 16.04
CA THR A 251 2.51 11.70 17.16
C THR A 251 1.50 12.62 17.83
N GLY A 252 1.40 13.87 17.37
CA GLY A 252 0.49 14.87 17.95
C GLY A 252 0.94 15.37 19.33
N SER A 253 2.15 15.06 19.79
CA SER A 253 2.75 15.56 21.02
C SER A 253 3.80 16.60 20.71
N ASP A 254 3.88 17.65 21.52
CA ASP A 254 4.94 18.65 21.43
C ASP A 254 6.26 18.18 22.05
N ARG A 255 7.33 18.84 21.68
CA ARG A 255 8.65 18.66 22.29
C ARG A 255 9.59 19.81 22.01
N HIS A 256 10.54 19.98 22.92
CA HIS A 256 11.65 20.92 22.81
C HIS A 256 12.96 20.16 22.55
N ILE A 257 13.71 20.57 21.54
CA ILE A 257 15.00 19.98 21.18
C ILE A 257 16.07 21.03 21.42
N PRO A 258 17.01 20.85 22.37
CA PRO A 258 18.05 21.83 22.63
C PRO A 258 18.93 22.08 21.42
N LEU A 259 19.28 23.35 21.16
CA LEU A 259 20.26 23.72 20.16
C LEU A 259 21.67 23.44 20.72
N THR A 260 22.27 22.37 20.22
CA THR A 260 23.66 22.02 20.54
C THR A 260 24.63 23.03 19.90
N PRO A 261 25.88 23.20 20.43
CA PRO A 261 26.84 24.17 19.90
C PRO A 261 27.05 24.02 18.38
N ARG A 262 27.27 22.82 17.90
CA ARG A 262 27.47 22.55 16.46
C ARG A 262 26.25 22.91 15.61
N LEU A 263 25.04 22.57 16.06
CA LEU A 263 23.84 22.92 15.33
C LEU A 263 23.61 24.43 15.29
N ARG A 264 23.88 25.13 16.40
CA ARG A 264 23.78 26.59 16.50
C ARG A 264 24.72 27.28 15.51
N GLU A 265 25.96 26.79 15.39
CA GLU A 265 26.92 27.30 14.42
C GLU A 265 26.41 27.20 12.98
N ILE A 266 25.86 26.02 12.58
CA ILE A 266 25.37 25.80 11.23
C ILE A 266 24.09 26.62 10.95
N LEU A 267 23.29 26.89 11.97
CA LEU A 267 22.04 27.65 11.87
C LEU A 267 22.21 29.16 12.15
N ALA A 268 23.43 29.67 12.35
CA ALA A 268 23.66 31.08 12.75
C ALA A 268 22.93 32.09 11.86
N ASP A 269 22.92 31.84 10.55
CA ASP A 269 22.31 32.71 9.53
C ASP A 269 20.98 32.15 8.97
N HIS A 270 20.21 31.44 9.78
CA HIS A 270 18.92 30.95 9.30
C HIS A 270 17.91 32.10 9.11
N PRO A 271 16.96 31.97 8.17
CA PRO A 271 15.86 32.93 8.02
C PRO A 271 15.05 33.08 9.31
N ALA A 272 14.52 34.29 9.57
CA ALA A 272 13.66 34.51 10.72
C ALA A 272 12.29 33.83 10.64
N SER A 273 11.81 33.55 9.42
CA SER A 273 10.49 32.98 9.18
C SER A 273 10.44 32.19 7.89
N GLY A 274 9.34 31.47 7.70
CA GLY A 274 9.01 30.71 6.50
C GLY A 274 9.46 29.23 6.57
N PRO A 275 9.15 28.45 5.53
CA PRO A 275 9.35 27.02 5.56
C PRO A 275 10.83 26.62 5.61
N VAL A 276 11.16 25.74 6.54
CA VAL A 276 12.52 25.17 6.66
C VAL A 276 12.85 24.34 5.41
N ARG A 277 11.87 23.64 4.88
CA ARG A 277 12.02 22.76 3.74
C ARG A 277 12.19 23.55 2.43
N PRO A 278 13.26 23.28 1.62
CA PRO A 278 13.37 23.81 0.25
C PRO A 278 12.25 23.29 -0.66
N VAL A 279 11.85 24.03 -1.68
CA VAL A 279 10.76 23.68 -2.61
C VAL A 279 10.95 22.29 -3.22
N GLN A 280 12.16 21.91 -3.60
CA GLN A 280 12.47 20.61 -4.21
C GLN A 280 13.12 19.62 -3.25
N TRP A 281 12.85 19.72 -1.96
CA TRP A 281 13.50 18.91 -0.93
C TRP A 281 13.55 17.42 -1.23
N ARG A 282 12.47 16.83 -1.73
CA ARG A 282 12.42 15.39 -2.07
C ARG A 282 13.53 14.98 -3.04
N ARG A 283 13.76 15.78 -4.10
CA ARG A 283 14.81 15.54 -5.11
C ARG A 283 16.21 15.79 -4.50
N SER A 284 16.35 16.88 -3.78
CA SER A 284 17.60 17.23 -3.11
C SER A 284 18.01 16.14 -2.12
N TRP A 285 17.08 15.67 -1.29
CA TRP A 285 17.35 14.63 -0.31
C TRP A 285 17.69 13.28 -0.96
N GLN A 286 16.99 12.88 -2.03
CA GLN A 286 17.35 11.69 -2.79
C GLN A 286 18.76 11.75 -3.36
N ARG A 287 19.13 12.90 -3.93
CA ARG A 287 20.47 13.14 -4.48
C ARG A 287 21.54 13.07 -3.38
N ILE A 288 21.37 13.81 -2.29
CA ILE A 288 22.29 13.83 -1.16
C ILE A 288 22.52 12.42 -0.61
N ARG A 289 21.43 11.70 -0.33
CA ARG A 289 21.51 10.32 0.15
C ARG A 289 22.28 9.39 -0.79
N LYS A 290 21.98 9.46 -2.08
CA LYS A 290 22.66 8.63 -3.10
C LYS A 290 24.15 8.95 -3.16
N SER A 291 24.51 10.24 -3.15
CA SER A 291 25.92 10.68 -3.21
C SER A 291 26.69 10.33 -1.94
N ALA A 292 26.03 10.32 -0.78
CA ALA A 292 26.62 9.97 0.50
C ALA A 292 26.52 8.47 0.86
N GLY A 293 25.94 7.62 0.00
CA GLY A 293 25.81 6.18 0.27
C GLY A 293 24.89 5.83 1.44
N LEU A 294 23.86 6.66 1.73
CA LEU A 294 22.94 6.41 2.84
C LEU A 294 21.86 5.37 2.49
N ASP A 295 21.79 4.31 3.28
CA ASP A 295 20.87 3.17 3.02
C ASP A 295 19.40 3.46 3.34
N GLY A 296 19.09 4.45 4.17
CA GLY A 296 17.73 4.76 4.61
C GLY A 296 17.40 6.25 4.67
N GLN A 297 16.12 6.59 4.77
CA GLN A 297 15.68 7.98 4.96
C GLN A 297 16.05 8.51 6.36
N ASP A 298 15.96 7.65 7.37
CA ASP A 298 16.05 8.01 8.79
C ASP A 298 17.48 7.84 9.36
N VAL A 299 18.50 7.55 8.54
CA VAL A 299 19.89 7.32 8.98
C VAL A 299 20.41 8.46 9.85
N LEU A 300 20.22 9.72 9.43
CA LEU A 300 20.65 10.88 10.22
C LEU A 300 19.90 10.97 11.55
N ARG A 301 18.60 10.69 11.55
CA ARG A 301 17.81 10.66 12.78
C ARG A 301 18.21 9.51 13.70
N HIS A 302 18.58 8.36 13.15
CA HIS A 302 19.13 7.25 13.93
C HIS A 302 20.49 7.62 14.53
N SER A 303 21.35 8.27 13.77
CA SER A 303 22.63 8.79 14.24
C SER A 303 22.44 9.79 15.38
N PHE A 304 21.53 10.78 15.20
CA PHE A 304 21.16 11.69 16.28
C PHE A 304 20.76 10.94 17.55
N ALA A 305 19.83 9.98 17.45
CA ALA A 305 19.31 9.25 18.60
C ALA A 305 20.42 8.52 19.35
N SER A 306 21.35 7.87 18.64
CA SER A 306 22.47 7.12 19.22
C SER A 306 23.47 8.03 19.92
N HIS A 307 23.92 9.08 19.25
CA HIS A 307 24.87 10.04 19.81
C HIS A 307 24.25 10.85 20.95
N TYR A 308 22.97 11.23 20.84
CA TYR A 308 22.31 12.02 21.88
C TYR A 308 22.06 11.20 23.15
N LEU A 309 21.72 9.90 23.00
CA LEU A 309 21.64 8.97 24.12
C LEU A 309 23.00 8.80 24.81
N ALA A 310 24.07 8.68 24.04
CA ALA A 310 25.44 8.53 24.58
C ALA A 310 25.94 9.82 25.28
N ALA A 311 25.61 10.98 24.72
CA ALA A 311 26.02 12.28 25.27
C ALA A 311 25.21 12.68 26.53
N THR A 312 23.96 12.24 26.66
CA THR A 312 23.02 12.65 27.72
C THR A 312 22.55 11.45 28.56
N ASP A 313 21.25 11.25 28.59
CA ASP A 313 20.58 10.16 29.26
C ASP A 313 19.35 9.72 28.49
N GLU A 314 18.76 8.62 28.96
CA GLU A 314 17.58 7.99 28.35
C GLU A 314 16.35 8.92 28.32
N ALA A 315 16.10 9.64 29.41
CA ALA A 315 14.92 10.49 29.53
C ALA A 315 14.99 11.68 28.55
N ARG A 316 16.15 12.31 28.46
CA ARG A 316 16.41 13.43 27.52
C ARG A 316 16.34 12.95 26.06
N ALA A 317 16.91 11.78 25.76
CA ALA A 317 16.86 11.21 24.41
C ALA A 317 15.43 10.87 23.99
N LYS A 318 14.63 10.28 24.88
CA LYS A 318 13.20 10.03 24.63
C LYS A 318 12.41 11.33 24.37
N SER A 319 12.62 12.31 25.22
CA SER A 319 11.98 13.62 25.11
C SER A 319 12.32 14.28 23.77
N ALA A 320 13.61 14.42 23.43
CA ALA A 320 14.07 15.02 22.17
C ALA A 320 13.55 14.27 20.93
N MET A 321 13.41 12.94 21.01
CA MET A 321 12.89 12.12 19.91
C MET A 321 11.35 12.10 19.80
N GLY A 322 10.62 12.59 20.79
CA GLY A 322 9.16 12.54 20.87
C GLY A 322 8.65 11.11 21.01
N HIS A 323 9.30 10.30 21.82
CA HIS A 323 8.91 8.92 22.12
C HIS A 323 8.14 8.86 23.44
N THR A 324 7.02 8.13 23.45
CA THR A 324 6.25 7.88 24.68
C THR A 324 7.02 6.97 25.65
N ALA A 325 6.73 7.08 26.95
CA ALA A 325 7.44 6.37 28.03
C ALA A 325 7.55 4.84 27.86
N GLY A 326 6.66 4.20 27.11
CA GLY A 326 6.64 2.75 26.86
C GLY A 326 7.39 2.27 25.60
N SER A 327 8.03 3.16 24.84
CA SER A 327 8.74 2.79 23.60
C SER A 327 10.09 2.16 23.90
N SER A 328 10.15 0.81 23.83
CA SER A 328 11.40 0.03 23.97
C SER A 328 12.28 0.04 22.72
N THR A 329 11.79 0.61 21.62
CA THR A 329 12.43 0.54 20.30
C THR A 329 13.76 1.30 20.24
N LEU A 330 13.88 2.41 20.98
CA LEU A 330 15.10 3.22 21.02
C LEU A 330 16.30 2.47 21.63
N PHE A 331 16.05 1.59 22.61
CA PHE A 331 17.12 1.07 23.45
C PHE A 331 17.76 -0.20 22.94
N ARG A 332 17.03 -1.05 22.24
CA ARG A 332 17.59 -2.32 21.76
C ARG A 332 18.63 -2.13 20.66
N HIS A 333 18.51 -1.05 19.90
CA HIS A 333 19.34 -0.85 18.72
C HIS A 333 20.44 0.22 18.90
N TYR A 334 20.31 1.18 19.86
CA TYR A 334 21.18 2.35 19.92
C TYR A 334 22.24 2.31 21.06
N ARG A 335 22.04 1.49 22.08
CA ARG A 335 22.82 1.53 23.32
C ARG A 335 24.28 1.07 23.21
N ARG A 336 24.66 0.36 22.16
CA ARG A 336 25.98 -0.26 22.01
C ARG A 336 26.88 0.35 20.93
N ALA A 337 26.39 1.28 20.14
CA ALA A 337 27.06 1.70 18.93
C ALA A 337 27.93 2.96 19.07
N VAL A 338 27.77 3.74 20.16
CA VAL A 338 28.43 5.04 20.33
C VAL A 338 28.94 5.20 21.76
N THR A 339 30.19 5.65 21.91
CA THR A 339 30.74 6.00 23.21
C THR A 339 30.23 7.36 23.69
N ARG A 340 30.37 7.67 25.00
CA ARG A 340 30.01 8.99 25.54
C ARG A 340 30.85 10.08 24.91
N GLU A 341 32.13 9.82 24.71
CA GLU A 341 33.07 10.75 24.10
C GLU A 341 32.66 11.11 22.66
N ASP A 342 32.36 10.12 21.83
CA ASP A 342 31.87 10.32 20.48
C ASP A 342 30.55 11.10 20.47
N GLY A 343 29.64 10.78 21.41
CA GLY A 343 28.38 11.51 21.55
C GLY A 343 28.60 13.00 21.89
N LEU A 344 29.49 13.31 22.81
CA LEU A 344 29.81 14.69 23.16
C LEU A 344 30.47 15.43 21.98
N ALA A 345 31.44 14.80 21.32
CA ALA A 345 32.12 15.33 20.15
C ALA A 345 31.15 15.59 18.99
N TYR A 346 30.20 14.71 18.75
CA TYR A 346 29.20 14.83 17.70
C TYR A 346 28.40 16.14 17.79
N PHE A 347 28.06 16.57 19.00
CA PHE A 347 27.30 17.78 19.26
C PHE A 347 28.17 19.02 19.60
N GLY A 348 29.49 18.88 19.68
CA GLY A 348 30.40 19.95 20.14
C GLY A 348 30.22 20.26 21.62
N LEU A 349 29.81 19.30 22.44
CA LEU A 349 29.63 19.42 23.87
C LEU A 349 30.97 19.16 24.61
N LYS A 350 31.25 19.93 25.66
CA LYS A 350 32.39 19.67 26.53
C LYS A 350 32.03 18.63 27.60
N PRO A 351 32.96 17.74 27.97
CA PRO A 351 32.76 16.88 29.13
C PRO A 351 32.43 17.71 30.36
N SER A 352 31.36 17.34 31.05
CA SER A 352 31.07 17.95 32.37
C SER A 352 32.22 17.60 33.31
N ARG A 353 32.90 18.62 33.86
CA ARG A 353 33.81 18.39 34.96
C ARG A 353 32.99 17.80 36.09
N LYS A 354 33.31 16.58 36.49
CA LYS A 354 32.80 16.03 37.74
C LYS A 354 33.31 16.90 38.86
N GLY A 355 32.44 17.67 39.51
CA GLY A 355 32.69 18.24 40.81
C GLY A 355 32.78 17.14 41.85
#